data_df084908fd036e8689247a6c562a799f
#
_entry.id   df084908fd036e8689247a6c562a799f
#
_cell.length_a   1.000
_cell.length_b   1.000
_cell.length_c   1.000
_cell.angle_alpha   90.00
_cell.angle_beta   90.00
_cell.angle_gamma   90.00
#
_symmetry.space_group_name_H-M   'P 1'
#
loop_
_entity.id
_entity.type
_entity.pdbx_description
1 polymer ?
#
loop_
_entity_poly.entity_id
_entity_poly.type
_entity_poly.pdbx_seq_one_letter_code
_entity_poly.pdbx_strand_id
1 'polypeptide(L)'
;MYKIEWQPKAYRQLNKIAEKKTKISILDAVDTLVNWPNCKQVKSLKNRNGYRIRVGRWRVLFDVAKKLKILKIEEVKKRDERTY
;
A
#
# COMPACT_ATOMS: atom_id res chain seq x y z
N MET A 1 5.74 16.34 5.96
CA MET A 1 4.70 15.47 5.42
C MET A 1 5.25 14.68 4.25
N TYR A 2 4.97 13.38 4.20
CA TYR A 2 5.44 12.53 3.11
C TYR A 2 4.56 12.67 1.88
N LYS A 3 5.16 12.49 0.70
CA LYS A 3 4.43 12.42 -0.56
C LYS A 3 4.23 10.95 -0.94
N ILE A 4 3.12 10.66 -1.58
CA ILE A 4 2.80 9.31 -2.02
C ILE A 4 3.02 9.22 -3.52
N GLU A 5 3.83 8.23 -3.92
CA GLU A 5 4.15 8.01 -5.32
C GLU A 5 3.74 6.60 -5.70
N TRP A 6 2.78 6.48 -6.60
CA TRP A 6 2.33 5.20 -7.11
C TRP A 6 3.26 4.73 -8.22
N GLN A 7 3.86 3.56 -8.01
CA GLN A 7 4.65 2.96 -9.08
C GLN A 7 3.73 2.41 -10.17
N PRO A 8 4.19 2.34 -11.41
CA PRO A 8 3.33 1.88 -12.53
C PRO A 8 2.66 0.53 -12.28
N LYS A 9 3.39 -0.42 -11.73
CA LYS A 9 2.85 -1.74 -11.43
C LYS A 9 1.68 -1.66 -10.46
N ALA A 10 1.85 -0.91 -9.36
CA ALA A 10 0.81 -0.77 -8.34
C ALA A 10 -0.41 -0.07 -8.92
N TYR A 11 -0.20 0.96 -9.70
CA TYR A 11 -1.28 1.71 -10.33
C TYR A 11 -2.11 0.81 -11.25
N ARG A 12 -1.44 -0.01 -12.07
CA ARG A 12 -2.12 -0.95 -12.94
C ARG A 12 -2.92 -1.98 -12.14
N GLN A 13 -2.34 -2.47 -11.04
CA GLN A 13 -3.02 -3.44 -10.18
C GLN A 13 -4.26 -2.83 -9.55
N LEU A 14 -4.17 -1.60 -9.10
CA LEU A 14 -5.33 -0.89 -8.54
C LEU A 14 -6.44 -0.77 -9.58
N ASN A 15 -6.10 -0.42 -10.80
CA ASN A 15 -7.07 -0.21 -11.87
C ASN A 15 -7.73 -1.50 -12.35
N LYS A 16 -7.15 -2.65 -12.08
CA LYS A 16 -7.74 -3.94 -12.42
C LYS A 16 -8.83 -4.37 -11.44
N ILE A 17 -8.94 -3.71 -10.32
CA ILE A 17 -9.98 -4.04 -9.33
C ILE A 17 -11.31 -3.56 -9.87
N ALA A 18 -12.23 -4.51 -10.06
CA ALA A 18 -13.55 -4.19 -10.65
C ALA A 18 -14.45 -3.43 -9.68
N GLU A 19 -14.37 -3.75 -8.41
CA GLU A 19 -15.26 -3.15 -7.42
C GLU A 19 -14.81 -1.74 -7.03
N LYS A 20 -15.64 -0.77 -7.32
CA LYS A 20 -15.33 0.63 -7.06
C LYS A 20 -15.11 0.93 -5.57
N LYS A 21 -15.92 0.33 -4.71
CA LYS A 21 -15.77 0.53 -3.25
C LYS A 21 -14.41 0.08 -2.76
N THR A 22 -13.92 -1.03 -3.29
CA THR A 22 -12.60 -1.56 -2.92
C THR A 22 -11.50 -0.60 -3.35
N LYS A 23 -11.59 -0.08 -4.58
CA LYS A 23 -10.61 0.91 -5.05
C LYS A 23 -10.57 2.13 -4.14
N ILE A 24 -11.73 2.66 -3.78
CA ILE A 24 -11.83 3.84 -2.91
C ILE A 24 -11.24 3.53 -1.54
N SER A 25 -11.55 2.38 -0.98
CA SER A 25 -11.01 1.98 0.33
C SER A 25 -9.49 1.91 0.30
N ILE A 26 -8.93 1.37 -0.78
CA ILE A 26 -7.47 1.28 -0.93
C ILE A 26 -6.86 2.67 -1.05
N LEU A 27 -7.46 3.53 -1.87
CA LEU A 27 -6.97 4.89 -2.04
C LEU A 27 -7.02 5.67 -0.73
N ASP A 28 -8.11 5.55 0.01
CA ASP A 28 -8.25 6.23 1.30
C ASP A 28 -7.21 5.75 2.30
N ALA A 29 -6.99 4.44 2.36
CA ALA A 29 -5.99 3.87 3.26
C ALA A 29 -4.58 4.34 2.90
N VAL A 30 -4.25 4.36 1.62
CA VAL A 30 -2.95 4.83 1.15
C VAL A 30 -2.77 6.31 1.47
N ASP A 31 -3.82 7.11 1.34
CA ASP A 31 -3.73 8.53 1.66
C ASP A 31 -3.36 8.78 3.11
N THR A 32 -3.73 7.89 4.03
CA THR A 32 -3.35 8.04 5.44
C THR A 32 -1.84 7.94 5.64
N LEU A 33 -1.12 7.37 4.68
CA LEU A 33 0.32 7.20 4.79
C LEU A 33 1.09 8.52 4.72
N VAL A 34 0.45 9.62 4.33
CA VAL A 34 1.10 10.95 4.39
C VAL A 34 1.50 11.29 5.82
N ASN A 35 0.87 10.67 6.80
CA ASN A 35 1.16 10.87 8.21
C ASN A 35 2.30 9.97 8.73
N TRP A 36 2.99 9.29 7.84
CA TRP A 36 4.07 8.38 8.22
C TRP A 36 5.02 9.04 9.22
N PRO A 37 5.47 8.36 10.28
CA PRO A 37 5.21 6.93 10.56
C PRO A 37 3.96 6.64 11.40
N ASN A 38 3.14 7.63 11.68
CA ASN A 38 1.93 7.46 12.51
C ASN A 38 0.77 6.93 11.67
N CYS A 39 0.81 5.64 11.38
CA CYS A 39 -0.18 4.99 10.52
C CYS A 39 -0.69 3.72 11.15
N LYS A 40 -2.00 3.47 10.97
CA LYS A 40 -2.65 2.26 11.46
C LYS A 40 -2.58 1.16 10.40
N GLN A 41 -2.66 -0.09 10.84
CA GLN A 41 -2.71 -1.26 9.95
C GLN A 41 -1.44 -1.47 9.13
N VAL A 42 -0.33 -0.87 9.54
CA VAL A 42 0.94 -0.96 8.84
C VAL A 42 1.89 -1.88 9.59
N LYS A 43 2.55 -2.78 8.86
CA LYS A 43 3.60 -3.63 9.43
C LYS A 43 4.76 -3.75 8.45
N SER A 44 5.96 -3.95 9.00
CA SER A 44 7.12 -4.20 8.18
C SER A 44 7.06 -5.59 7.56
N LEU A 45 7.67 -5.74 6.39
CA LEU A 45 7.75 -7.04 5.71
C LEU A 45 8.84 -7.89 6.35
N LYS A 46 8.58 -9.21 6.49
CA LYS A 46 9.51 -10.10 7.20
C LYS A 46 10.73 -10.48 6.39
N ASN A 47 10.56 -10.74 5.11
CA ASN A 47 11.61 -11.33 4.29
C ASN A 47 12.21 -10.37 3.27
N ARG A 48 11.86 -9.11 3.33
CA ARG A 48 12.40 -8.09 2.44
C ARG A 48 12.17 -6.70 3.04
N ASN A 49 12.85 -5.72 2.50
CA ASN A 49 12.66 -4.33 2.91
C ASN A 49 11.29 -3.84 2.50
N GLY A 50 10.75 -2.93 3.29
CA GLY A 50 9.47 -2.32 3.00
C GLY A 50 8.40 -2.63 4.02
N TYR A 51 7.20 -2.18 3.71
CA TYR A 51 6.07 -2.24 4.62
C TYR A 51 4.82 -2.62 3.85
N ARG A 52 3.78 -2.99 4.60
CA ARG A 52 2.45 -3.20 4.02
C ARG A 52 1.39 -2.50 4.84
N ILE A 53 0.35 -2.04 4.18
CA ILE A 53 -0.86 -1.60 4.83
C ILE A 53 -1.99 -2.55 4.43
N ARG A 54 -2.77 -2.99 5.40
CA ARG A 54 -3.88 -3.91 5.17
C ARG A 54 -5.17 -3.15 4.92
N VAL A 55 -5.89 -3.52 3.87
CA VAL A 55 -7.18 -2.93 3.53
C VAL A 55 -8.14 -4.07 3.22
N GLY A 56 -8.90 -4.51 4.24
CA GLY A 56 -9.77 -5.66 4.09
C GLY A 56 -8.98 -6.90 3.66
N ARG A 57 -9.34 -7.48 2.52
CA ARG A 57 -8.63 -8.64 1.97
C ARG A 57 -7.43 -8.27 1.12
N TRP A 58 -7.13 -6.98 1.01
CA TRP A 58 -6.05 -6.49 0.18
C TRP A 58 -4.87 -6.05 1.02
N ARG A 59 -3.70 -6.10 0.42
CA ARG A 59 -2.48 -5.57 0.99
C ARG A 59 -1.83 -4.66 -0.03
N VAL A 60 -1.38 -3.51 0.44
CA VAL A 60 -0.64 -2.57 -0.38
C VAL A 60 0.79 -2.55 0.15
N LEU A 61 1.73 -2.92 -0.69
CA LEU A 61 3.14 -2.95 -0.33
C LEU A 61 3.78 -1.64 -0.74
N PHE A 62 4.57 -1.07 0.15
CA PHE A 62 5.22 0.21 -0.12
C PHE A 62 6.59 0.28 0.53
N ASP A 63 7.40 1.18 0.04
CA ASP A 63 8.71 1.46 0.60
C ASP A 63 8.79 2.94 0.99
N VAL A 64 9.71 3.25 1.90
CA VAL A 64 9.85 4.60 2.44
C VAL A 64 11.22 5.15 2.10
N ALA A 65 11.26 6.21 1.32
CA ALA A 65 12.48 6.95 1.04
C ALA A 65 12.56 8.13 2.01
N LYS A 66 13.19 7.90 3.15
CA LYS A 66 13.19 8.86 4.27
C LYS A 66 13.81 10.20 3.90
N LYS A 67 14.91 10.19 3.17
CA LYS A 67 15.60 11.44 2.82
C LYS A 67 14.76 12.30 1.90
N LEU A 68 14.05 11.68 0.98
CA LEU A 68 13.21 12.39 0.01
C LEU A 68 11.80 12.63 0.55
N LYS A 69 11.46 11.99 1.65
CA LYS A 69 10.10 11.98 2.23
C LYS A 69 9.05 11.55 1.23
N ILE A 70 9.34 10.44 0.56
CA ILE A 70 8.44 9.83 -0.42
C ILE A 70 8.12 8.41 0.00
N LEU A 71 6.85 8.05 -0.13
CA LEU A 71 6.38 6.68 0.03
C LEU A 71 6.08 6.13 -1.37
N LYS A 72 6.80 5.08 -1.74
CA LYS A 72 6.61 4.46 -3.06
C LYS A 72 5.67 3.29 -2.93
N ILE A 73 4.50 3.40 -3.54
CA ILE A 73 3.52 2.32 -3.53
C ILE A 73 3.91 1.34 -4.64
N GLU A 74 4.28 0.12 -4.24
CA GLU A 74 4.92 -0.83 -5.15
C GLU A 74 3.98 -1.89 -5.68
N GLU A 75 3.09 -2.41 -4.84
CA GLU A 75 2.19 -3.47 -5.25
C GLU A 75 0.86 -3.38 -4.52
N VAL A 76 -0.20 -3.75 -5.22
CA VAL A 76 -1.52 -3.95 -4.64
C VAL A 76 -1.86 -5.42 -4.85
N LYS A 77 -1.97 -6.17 -3.76
CA LYS A 77 -2.19 -7.62 -3.82
C LYS A 77 -3.41 -8.02 -3.03
N LYS A 78 -4.16 -8.96 -3.59
CA LYS A 78 -5.23 -9.58 -2.83
C LYS A 78 -4.61 -10.63 -1.92
N ARG A 79 -5.09 -10.68 -0.68
CA ARG A 79 -4.62 -11.66 0.27
C ARG A 79 -5.14 -13.04 -0.17
N ASP A 80 -4.20 -13.95 -0.42
CA ASP A 80 -4.53 -15.30 -0.85
C ASP A 80 -4.77 -16.19 0.37
N GLU A 81 -5.96 -16.78 0.44
CA GLU A 81 -6.31 -17.68 1.53
C GLU A 81 -5.55 -19.01 1.46
N ARG A 82 -4.92 -19.29 0.34
CA ARG A 82 -4.18 -20.54 0.14
C ARG A 82 -2.71 -20.45 0.52
N THR A 83 -2.27 -19.34 1.05
CA THR A 83 -0.86 -19.13 1.32
C THR A 83 -0.33 -19.98 2.49
N TYR A 84 -1.17 -20.78 3.08
CA TYR A 84 -0.78 -21.61 4.25
C TYR A 84 -1.22 -23.02 4.11
#